data_c56cace629a54aba708ab388e486cab8
#
_entry.id   c56cace629a54aba708ab388e486cab8
#
_cell.length_a   1.000
_cell.length_b   1.000
_cell.length_c   1.000
_cell.angle_alpha   90.00
_cell.angle_beta   90.00
_cell.angle_gamma   90.00
#
_symmetry.space_group_name_H-M   'P 1'
#
loop_
_entity.id
_entity.type
_entity.pdbx_description
1 polymer ?
#
loop_
_entity_poly.entity_id
_entity_poly.type
_entity_poly.pdbx_seq_one_letter_code
_entity_poly.pdbx_strand_id
1 'polypeptide(L)'
;KVARKMGLKYPGGPEISIAAEKTKNSRYNFPRPMLNSNDLNFSFSGLKTHVVREIEKIELDDKIISEISYDFQEAIIDILIYKSISAAKIFDVPRIAVSGGVSANTRLRERFKKESQDIDVFFPSLEFSTDNGAMIAYLGYLKSNEMTVNNLKIRPSPTSSIF
;
A
#
# COMPACT_ATOMS: atom_id res chain seq x y z
N LYS A 1 8.64 9.80 1.21
CA LYS A 1 8.84 10.99 2.09
C LYS A 1 9.38 10.57 3.44
N VAL A 2 8.75 9.61 4.15
CA VAL A 2 9.24 9.07 5.44
C VAL A 2 10.60 8.43 5.28
N ALA A 3 10.78 7.48 4.35
CA ALA A 3 12.06 6.84 4.06
C ALA A 3 13.19 7.85 3.81
N ARG A 4 12.93 8.85 2.97
CA ARG A 4 13.90 9.91 2.69
C ARG A 4 14.31 10.69 3.96
N LYS A 5 13.36 10.91 4.88
CA LYS A 5 13.65 11.61 6.15
C LYS A 5 14.50 10.76 7.08
N MET A 6 14.39 9.43 6.98
CA MET A 6 15.24 8.47 7.72
C MET A 6 16.59 8.19 7.02
N GLY A 7 16.90 8.83 5.90
CA GLY A 7 18.14 8.59 5.15
C GLY A 7 18.14 7.28 4.33
N LEU A 8 16.98 6.61 4.20
CA LEU A 8 16.87 5.39 3.42
C LEU A 8 16.88 5.67 1.91
N LYS A 9 17.31 4.69 1.12
CA LYS A 9 17.44 4.78 -0.33
C LYS A 9 16.06 4.84 -1.03
N TYR A 10 16.09 5.19 -2.30
CA TYR A 10 14.93 5.10 -3.19
C TYR A 10 14.97 3.74 -3.94
N PRO A 11 13.83 3.07 -4.13
CA PRO A 11 12.48 3.42 -3.70
C PRO A 11 12.23 3.16 -2.21
N GLY A 12 11.60 4.13 -1.52
CA GLY A 12 11.50 4.12 -0.05
C GLY A 12 10.58 3.05 0.56
N GLY A 13 9.60 2.52 -0.18
CA GLY A 13 8.71 1.47 0.31
C GLY A 13 9.43 0.18 0.66
N PRO A 14 10.16 -0.42 -0.28
CA PRO A 14 10.99 -1.61 -0.01
C PRO A 14 12.00 -1.40 1.12
N GLU A 15 12.68 -0.27 1.17
CA GLU A 15 13.67 0.05 2.20
C GLU A 15 13.05 0.10 3.60
N ILE A 16 11.84 0.68 3.74
CA ILE A 16 11.08 0.66 5.00
C ILE A 16 10.73 -0.78 5.38
N SER A 17 10.29 -1.60 4.42
CA SER A 17 9.95 -3.00 4.67
C SER A 17 11.16 -3.79 5.17
N ILE A 18 12.31 -3.66 4.50
CA ILE A 18 13.58 -4.30 4.91
C ILE A 18 14.02 -3.83 6.30
N ALA A 19 13.91 -2.54 6.60
CA ALA A 19 14.26 -2.02 7.92
C ALA A 19 13.30 -2.56 9.00
N ALA A 20 12.00 -2.65 8.69
CA ALA A 20 10.98 -3.16 9.61
C ALA A 20 11.18 -4.65 9.97
N GLU A 21 11.72 -5.46 9.06
CA GLU A 21 11.99 -6.88 9.30
C GLU A 21 13.05 -7.14 10.38
N LYS A 22 13.90 -6.14 10.65
CA LYS A 22 15.00 -6.25 11.64
C LYS A 22 14.50 -6.22 13.09
N THR A 23 13.26 -5.87 13.34
CA THR A 23 12.68 -5.81 14.67
C THR A 23 11.23 -6.28 14.68
N LYS A 24 10.77 -6.69 15.87
CA LYS A 24 9.34 -6.92 16.15
C LYS A 24 8.87 -6.05 17.32
N ASN A 25 9.75 -5.17 17.80
CA ASN A 25 9.46 -4.31 18.94
C ASN A 25 8.71 -3.08 18.49
N SER A 26 7.44 -2.97 18.88
CA SER A 26 6.66 -1.75 18.76
C SER A 26 7.04 -0.78 19.86
N ARG A 27 7.46 0.42 19.48
CA ARG A 27 7.82 1.50 20.40
C ARG A 27 7.01 2.77 20.15
N TYR A 28 6.65 2.99 18.89
CA TYR A 28 5.96 4.20 18.46
C TYR A 28 4.48 3.89 18.19
N ASN A 29 3.61 4.55 18.93
CA ASN A 29 2.16 4.43 18.68
C ASN A 29 1.73 5.47 17.63
N PHE A 30 2.05 5.21 16.37
CA PHE A 30 1.67 6.10 15.27
C PHE A 30 0.15 6.10 15.02
N PRO A 31 -0.43 7.23 14.63
CA PRO A 31 -1.86 7.32 14.38
C PRO A 31 -2.30 6.44 13.21
N ARG A 32 -3.55 5.98 13.26
CA ARG A 32 -4.25 5.29 12.17
C ARG A 32 -5.37 6.19 11.67
N PRO A 33 -5.05 7.20 10.82
CA PRO A 33 -6.05 8.18 10.40
C PRO A 33 -7.25 7.49 9.74
N MET A 34 -8.45 7.94 10.09
CA MET A 34 -9.72 7.45 9.58
C MET A 34 -10.01 5.96 9.83
N LEU A 35 -9.23 5.25 10.64
CA LEU A 35 -9.49 3.83 10.92
C LEU A 35 -10.92 3.60 11.41
N ASN A 36 -11.40 4.45 12.31
CA ASN A 36 -12.72 4.36 12.93
C ASN A 36 -13.75 5.33 12.31
N SER A 37 -13.47 5.91 11.12
CA SER A 37 -14.48 6.69 10.42
C SER A 37 -15.57 5.79 9.84
N ASN A 38 -16.80 6.29 9.79
CA ASN A 38 -17.95 5.54 9.26
C ASN A 38 -17.96 5.42 7.73
N ASP A 39 -16.89 5.83 7.06
CA ASP A 39 -16.71 5.72 5.62
C ASP A 39 -15.61 4.71 5.26
N LEU A 40 -15.43 4.43 3.98
CA LEU A 40 -14.40 3.53 3.45
C LEU A 40 -13.18 4.29 2.89
N ASN A 41 -13.06 5.59 3.18
CA ASN A 41 -11.95 6.38 2.71
C ASN A 41 -10.65 6.08 3.46
N PHE A 42 -9.53 6.27 2.77
CA PHE A 42 -8.19 6.17 3.34
C PHE A 42 -7.57 7.57 3.48
N SER A 43 -6.79 7.76 4.53
CA SER A 43 -5.92 8.93 4.66
C SER A 43 -4.57 8.53 5.25
N PHE A 44 -3.50 8.89 4.55
CA PHE A 44 -2.13 8.68 5.02
C PHE A 44 -1.37 9.99 5.22
N SER A 45 -2.00 11.13 4.92
CA SER A 45 -1.34 12.44 5.02
C SER A 45 -1.00 12.79 6.47
N GLY A 46 -1.93 12.58 7.38
CA GLY A 46 -1.73 12.78 8.82
C GLY A 46 -0.64 11.86 9.39
N LEU A 47 -0.67 10.57 9.04
CA LEU A 47 0.34 9.60 9.46
C LEU A 47 1.74 10.01 8.99
N LYS A 48 1.90 10.32 7.70
CA LYS A 48 3.21 10.75 7.15
C LYS A 48 3.76 11.98 7.84
N THR A 49 2.90 12.96 8.12
CA THR A 49 3.30 14.21 8.77
C THR A 49 3.68 13.97 10.23
N HIS A 50 2.92 13.13 10.94
CA HIS A 50 3.21 12.77 12.33
C HIS A 50 4.57 12.08 12.43
N VAL A 51 4.80 11.03 11.63
CA VAL A 51 6.07 10.27 11.65
C VAL A 51 7.27 11.18 11.32
N VAL A 52 7.14 12.07 10.33
CA VAL A 52 8.22 13.02 10.01
C VAL A 52 8.54 13.94 11.20
N ARG A 53 7.51 14.43 11.90
CA ARG A 53 7.71 15.28 13.11
C ARG A 53 8.36 14.52 14.26
N GLU A 54 8.05 13.24 14.45
CA GLU A 54 8.73 12.42 15.46
C GLU A 54 10.19 12.19 15.12
N ILE A 55 10.49 11.87 13.84
CA ILE A 55 11.87 11.72 13.36
C ILE A 55 12.70 13.00 13.61
N GLU A 56 12.11 14.18 13.47
CA GLU A 56 12.81 15.46 13.65
C GLU A 56 13.21 15.77 15.12
N LYS A 57 12.68 15.02 16.09
CA LYS A 57 12.96 15.22 17.52
C LYS A 57 14.05 14.29 18.07
N ILE A 58 14.52 13.33 17.29
CA ILE A 58 15.39 12.25 17.77
C ILE A 58 16.62 12.10 16.89
N GLU A 59 17.72 11.65 17.47
CA GLU A 59 18.86 11.18 16.69
C GLU A 59 18.55 9.77 16.17
N LEU A 60 18.81 9.57 14.88
CA LEU A 60 18.53 8.30 14.21
C LEU A 60 19.74 7.39 14.29
N ASP A 61 19.52 6.18 14.75
CA ASP A 61 20.42 5.04 14.59
C ASP A 61 19.69 3.89 13.87
N ASP A 62 20.40 2.84 13.54
CA ASP A 62 19.84 1.69 12.81
C ASP A 62 18.70 1.01 13.57
N LYS A 63 18.75 0.99 14.90
CA LYS A 63 17.72 0.42 15.76
C LYS A 63 16.46 1.27 15.71
N ILE A 64 16.59 2.57 15.89
CA ILE A 64 15.48 3.53 15.85
C ILE A 64 14.83 3.55 14.47
N ILE A 65 15.64 3.53 13.40
CA ILE A 65 15.14 3.42 12.02
C ILE A 65 14.29 2.14 11.84
N SER A 66 14.75 1.02 12.38
CA SER A 66 14.01 -0.25 12.30
C SER A 66 12.70 -0.20 13.09
N GLU A 67 12.71 0.33 14.31
CA GLU A 67 11.52 0.49 15.15
C GLU A 67 10.48 1.42 14.50
N ILE A 68 10.90 2.58 13.99
CA ILE A 68 10.03 3.51 13.26
C ILE A 68 9.46 2.87 12.01
N SER A 69 10.30 2.17 11.24
CA SER A 69 9.89 1.49 10.01
C SER A 69 8.84 0.42 10.28
N TYR A 70 9.03 -0.36 11.34
CA TYR A 70 8.08 -1.37 11.79
C TYR A 70 6.73 -0.75 12.14
N ASP A 71 6.71 0.21 13.07
CA ASP A 71 5.47 0.82 13.53
C ASP A 71 4.75 1.63 12.45
N PHE A 72 5.50 2.29 11.56
CA PHE A 72 4.95 2.98 10.40
C PHE A 72 4.31 2.00 9.40
N GLN A 73 4.98 0.88 9.12
CA GLN A 73 4.45 -0.17 8.25
C GLN A 73 3.18 -0.79 8.86
N GLU A 74 3.19 -1.16 10.14
CA GLU A 74 2.02 -1.73 10.81
C GLU A 74 0.83 -0.75 10.81
N ALA A 75 1.07 0.56 11.04
CA ALA A 75 0.00 1.55 11.00
C ALA A 75 -0.68 1.66 9.63
N ILE A 76 0.08 1.55 8.53
CA ILE A 76 -0.47 1.53 7.17
C ILE A 76 -1.25 0.24 6.93
N ILE A 77 -0.68 -0.90 7.31
CA ILE A 77 -1.30 -2.22 7.11
C ILE A 77 -2.60 -2.34 7.89
N ASP A 78 -2.65 -1.87 9.14
CA ASP A 78 -3.87 -1.85 9.96
C ASP A 78 -5.02 -1.14 9.23
N ILE A 79 -4.75 0.06 8.68
CA ILE A 79 -5.76 0.84 7.96
C ILE A 79 -6.22 0.09 6.70
N LEU A 80 -5.27 -0.43 5.91
CA LEU A 80 -5.58 -1.11 4.66
C LEU A 80 -6.43 -2.36 4.89
N ILE A 81 -6.03 -3.21 5.82
CA ILE A 81 -6.74 -4.46 6.11
C ILE A 81 -8.13 -4.17 6.68
N TYR A 82 -8.20 -3.34 7.72
CA TYR A 82 -9.47 -3.04 8.36
C TYR A 82 -10.51 -2.49 7.39
N LYS A 83 -10.15 -1.47 6.60
CA LYS A 83 -11.05 -0.85 5.63
C LYS A 83 -11.44 -1.79 4.48
N SER A 84 -10.50 -2.60 3.99
CA SER A 84 -10.78 -3.55 2.92
C SER A 84 -11.73 -4.66 3.37
N ILE A 85 -11.49 -5.24 4.55
CA ILE A 85 -12.39 -6.26 5.13
C ILE A 85 -13.76 -5.65 5.45
N SER A 86 -13.79 -4.43 6.00
CA SER A 86 -15.05 -3.73 6.28
C SER A 86 -15.84 -3.48 5.00
N ALA A 87 -15.18 -3.06 3.92
CA ALA A 87 -15.81 -2.88 2.62
C ALA A 87 -16.41 -4.20 2.09
N ALA A 88 -15.63 -5.29 2.12
CA ALA A 88 -16.10 -6.60 1.67
C ALA A 88 -17.35 -7.05 2.44
N LYS A 89 -17.38 -6.84 3.76
CA LYS A 89 -18.56 -7.15 4.60
C LYS A 89 -19.76 -6.26 4.31
N ILE A 90 -19.54 -4.94 4.13
CA ILE A 90 -20.64 -3.99 3.86
C ILE A 90 -21.32 -4.29 2.52
N PHE A 91 -20.51 -4.64 1.50
CA PHE A 91 -21.03 -4.95 0.16
C PHE A 91 -21.34 -6.43 -0.07
N ASP A 92 -21.21 -7.25 0.96
CA ASP A 92 -21.43 -8.69 0.90
C ASP A 92 -20.68 -9.37 -0.25
N VAL A 93 -19.40 -9.03 -0.41
CA VAL A 93 -18.54 -9.62 -1.44
C VAL A 93 -17.52 -10.57 -0.80
N PRO A 94 -17.43 -11.83 -1.30
CA PRO A 94 -16.56 -12.85 -0.70
C PRO A 94 -15.08 -12.70 -1.12
N ARG A 95 -14.71 -11.69 -1.92
CA ARG A 95 -13.38 -11.62 -2.54
C ARG A 95 -12.80 -10.22 -2.49
N ILE A 96 -11.49 -10.14 -2.23
CA ILE A 96 -10.69 -8.92 -2.31
C ILE A 96 -9.52 -9.17 -3.27
N ALA A 97 -9.34 -8.31 -4.28
CA ALA A 97 -8.15 -8.30 -5.11
C ALA A 97 -7.25 -7.13 -4.71
N VAL A 98 -6.01 -7.42 -4.33
CA VAL A 98 -5.00 -6.42 -3.94
C VAL A 98 -3.95 -6.30 -5.03
N SER A 99 -3.77 -5.10 -5.58
CA SER A 99 -2.82 -4.85 -6.67
C SER A 99 -2.01 -3.56 -6.43
N GLY A 100 -1.06 -3.28 -7.34
CA GLY A 100 -0.15 -2.13 -7.25
C GLY A 100 1.07 -2.41 -6.38
N GLY A 101 2.03 -1.49 -6.34
CA GLY A 101 3.34 -1.71 -5.70
C GLY A 101 3.29 -2.14 -4.23
N VAL A 102 2.31 -1.66 -3.46
CA VAL A 102 2.16 -2.04 -2.05
C VAL A 102 1.74 -3.51 -1.90
N SER A 103 1.10 -4.11 -2.92
CA SER A 103 0.76 -5.54 -2.91
C SER A 103 1.98 -6.47 -2.86
N ALA A 104 3.18 -5.96 -3.16
CA ALA A 104 4.43 -6.70 -3.00
C ALA A 104 4.91 -6.81 -1.54
N ASN A 105 4.34 -6.02 -0.61
CA ASN A 105 4.75 -6.03 0.78
C ASN A 105 4.40 -7.37 1.45
N THR A 106 5.41 -8.11 1.88
CA THR A 106 5.27 -9.45 2.48
C THR A 106 4.41 -9.41 3.75
N ARG A 107 4.63 -8.41 4.59
CA ARG A 107 3.89 -8.26 5.84
C ARG A 107 2.39 -8.01 5.61
N LEU A 108 2.03 -7.22 4.60
CA LEU A 108 0.65 -7.01 4.21
C LEU A 108 -0.01 -8.33 3.76
N ARG A 109 0.69 -9.12 2.95
CA ARG A 109 0.19 -10.44 2.49
C ARG A 109 -0.04 -11.40 3.65
N GLU A 110 0.92 -11.49 4.58
CA GLU A 110 0.80 -12.33 5.79
C GLU A 110 -0.40 -11.92 6.65
N ARG A 111 -0.54 -10.62 6.89
CA ARG A 111 -1.63 -10.08 7.70
C ARG A 111 -2.99 -10.33 7.04
N PHE A 112 -3.14 -10.07 5.76
CA PHE A 112 -4.37 -10.40 5.04
C PHE A 112 -4.71 -11.89 5.14
N LYS A 113 -3.75 -12.78 4.90
CA LYS A 113 -3.96 -14.22 5.01
C LYS A 113 -4.45 -14.66 6.40
N LYS A 114 -3.98 -13.98 7.45
CA LYS A 114 -4.36 -14.26 8.84
C LYS A 114 -5.71 -13.67 9.22
N GLU A 115 -6.06 -12.50 8.72
CA GLU A 115 -7.16 -11.68 9.23
C GLU A 115 -8.41 -11.68 8.34
N SER A 116 -8.31 -12.11 7.09
CA SER A 116 -9.45 -12.10 6.16
C SER A 116 -10.53 -13.16 6.45
N GLN A 117 -10.23 -14.16 7.28
CA GLN A 117 -11.17 -15.23 7.67
C GLN A 117 -11.90 -15.84 6.44
N ASP A 118 -13.20 -15.55 6.29
CA ASP A 118 -14.08 -16.10 5.25
C ASP A 118 -14.02 -15.32 3.91
N ILE A 119 -13.07 -14.37 3.77
CA ILE A 119 -12.90 -13.56 2.56
C ILE A 119 -11.66 -14.05 1.80
N ASP A 120 -11.84 -14.45 0.55
CA ASP A 120 -10.75 -14.82 -0.34
C ASP A 120 -9.94 -13.58 -0.74
N VAL A 121 -8.63 -13.57 -0.47
CA VAL A 121 -7.76 -12.44 -0.85
C VAL A 121 -6.78 -12.86 -1.92
N PHE A 122 -6.79 -12.15 -3.04
CA PHE A 122 -5.95 -12.41 -4.19
C PHE A 122 -4.85 -11.35 -4.33
N PHE A 123 -3.64 -11.81 -4.55
CA PHE A 123 -2.48 -10.99 -4.84
C PHE A 123 -1.84 -11.43 -6.16
N PRO A 124 -1.30 -10.51 -6.96
CA PRO A 124 -0.47 -10.89 -8.10
C PRO A 124 0.81 -11.55 -7.62
N SER A 125 1.51 -12.27 -8.49
CA SER A 125 2.90 -12.64 -8.25
C SER A 125 3.76 -11.37 -8.05
N LEU A 126 4.89 -11.50 -7.37
CA LEU A 126 5.72 -10.34 -7.03
C LEU A 126 6.20 -9.56 -8.26
N GLU A 127 6.49 -10.27 -9.35
CA GLU A 127 6.92 -9.69 -10.64
C GLU A 127 5.84 -8.81 -11.29
N PHE A 128 4.55 -9.08 -11.03
CA PHE A 128 3.43 -8.32 -11.57
C PHE A 128 2.80 -7.35 -10.56
N SER A 129 3.41 -7.19 -9.39
CA SER A 129 2.90 -6.27 -8.37
C SER A 129 3.14 -4.79 -8.68
N THR A 130 4.13 -4.49 -9.52
CA THR A 130 4.43 -3.14 -10.00
C THR A 130 4.01 -2.96 -11.45
N ASP A 131 4.08 -1.72 -11.95
CA ASP A 131 3.78 -1.41 -13.34
C ASP A 131 4.62 -2.27 -14.29
N ASN A 132 3.96 -2.92 -15.26
CA ASN A 132 4.61 -3.80 -16.22
C ASN A 132 3.85 -3.82 -17.56
N GLY A 133 4.56 -4.19 -18.62
CA GLY A 133 3.97 -4.26 -19.96
C GLY A 133 2.93 -5.37 -20.15
N ALA A 134 3.04 -6.47 -19.38
CA ALA A 134 2.12 -7.60 -19.51
C ALA A 134 0.69 -7.23 -19.11
N MET A 135 0.50 -6.44 -18.04
CA MET A 135 -0.83 -5.99 -17.62
C MET A 135 -1.49 -5.12 -18.67
N ILE A 136 -0.72 -4.29 -19.37
CA ILE A 136 -1.25 -3.40 -20.42
C ILE A 136 -1.56 -4.20 -21.69
N ALA A 137 -0.68 -5.14 -22.07
CA ALA A 137 -0.92 -6.03 -23.20
C ALA A 137 -2.18 -6.89 -22.99
N TYR A 138 -2.35 -7.43 -21.79
CA TYR A 138 -3.53 -8.22 -21.43
C TYR A 138 -4.81 -7.37 -21.43
N LEU A 139 -4.77 -6.16 -20.87
CA LEU A 139 -5.90 -5.23 -20.93
C LEU A 139 -6.26 -4.87 -22.38
N GLY A 140 -5.25 -4.63 -23.24
CA GLY A 140 -5.44 -4.39 -24.67
C GLY A 140 -6.09 -5.58 -25.38
N TYR A 141 -5.67 -6.80 -25.05
CA TYR A 141 -6.31 -8.02 -25.56
C TYR A 141 -7.78 -8.11 -25.16
N LEU A 142 -8.10 -7.93 -23.88
CA LEU A 142 -9.49 -7.97 -23.37
C LEU A 142 -10.38 -6.91 -24.04
N LYS A 143 -9.82 -5.75 -24.35
CA LYS A 143 -10.54 -4.62 -24.97
C LYS A 143 -10.38 -4.55 -26.49
N SER A 144 -9.81 -5.58 -27.12
CA SER A 144 -9.52 -5.55 -28.56
C SER A 144 -10.75 -5.29 -29.43
N ASN A 145 -11.93 -5.77 -29.04
CA ASN A 145 -13.19 -5.54 -29.74
C ASN A 145 -13.77 -4.12 -29.54
N GLU A 146 -13.29 -3.37 -28.55
CA GLU A 146 -13.70 -1.99 -28.25
C GLU A 146 -12.75 -0.96 -28.90
N MET A 147 -11.63 -1.40 -29.46
CA MET A 147 -10.60 -0.53 -30.03
C MET A 147 -10.99 -0.06 -31.42
N THR A 148 -11.15 1.25 -31.57
CA THR A 148 -11.24 1.91 -32.89
C THR A 148 -9.84 2.30 -33.36
N VAL A 149 -9.53 2.04 -34.65
CA VAL A 149 -8.20 2.17 -35.29
C VAL A 149 -7.63 3.62 -35.30
N ASN A 150 -8.34 4.61 -34.77
CA ASN A 150 -7.99 6.02 -34.92
C ASN A 150 -7.09 6.62 -33.84
N ASN A 151 -6.38 5.81 -33.04
CA ASN A 151 -5.80 6.29 -31.80
C ASN A 151 -4.26 6.46 -31.77
N LEU A 152 -3.61 6.58 -32.93
CA LEU A 152 -2.17 6.95 -32.97
C LEU A 152 -1.89 8.38 -32.46
N LYS A 153 -2.92 9.19 -32.18
CA LYS A 153 -2.81 10.54 -31.63
C LYS A 153 -3.09 10.64 -30.13
N ILE A 154 -3.24 9.49 -29.41
CA ILE A 154 -3.45 9.49 -27.96
C ILE A 154 -2.23 10.10 -27.28
N ARG A 155 -2.48 11.09 -26.42
CA ARG A 155 -1.47 11.64 -25.51
C ARG A 155 -1.64 11.04 -24.14
N PRO A 156 -0.57 10.62 -23.47
CA PRO A 156 -0.66 10.17 -22.09
C PRO A 156 -1.16 11.33 -21.20
N SER A 157 -2.09 11.02 -20.31
CA SER A 157 -2.59 11.97 -19.31
C SER A 157 -2.21 11.46 -17.93
N PRO A 158 -1.53 12.27 -17.09
CA PRO A 158 -1.17 11.87 -15.73
C PRO A 158 -2.37 11.86 -14.78
N THR A 159 -3.46 12.51 -15.18
CA THR A 159 -4.70 12.58 -14.39
C THR A 159 -5.89 12.43 -15.34
N SER A 160 -6.60 11.33 -15.21
CA SER A 160 -7.93 11.18 -15.84
C SER A 160 -8.95 10.88 -14.75
N SER A 161 -10.15 11.46 -14.85
CA SER A 161 -11.28 10.98 -14.07
C SER A 161 -11.67 9.61 -14.62
N ILE A 162 -11.76 8.63 -13.74
CA ILE A 162 -12.19 7.27 -14.10
C ILE A 162 -13.73 7.20 -14.18
N PHE A 163 -14.42 8.27 -13.75
CA PHE A 163 -15.87 8.41 -13.76
C PHE A 163 -16.29 9.77 -14.31
#